data_940158d99aefc742188effda99d36006
#
_entry.id   940158d99aefc742188effda99d36006
#
_cell.length_a   1.000
_cell.length_b   1.000
_cell.length_c   1.000
_cell.angle_alpha   90.00
_cell.angle_beta   90.00
_cell.angle_gamma   90.00
#
_symmetry.space_group_name_H-M   'P 1'
#
loop_
_entity.id
_entity.type
_entity.pdbx_description
1 polymer ?
#
loop_
_entity_poly.entity_id
_entity_poly.type
_entity_poly.pdbx_seq_one_letter_code
_entity_poly.pdbx_strand_id
1 'polypeptide(L)'
;GLEMACWDIIGKEANKPIYELIGGRVHEKLRSYTYLYPKDSNGELNYEDPELGAQSAIELMKQGFTAIKFDPAGPYSSYSGHQISLSRLKHCESYCQRIREAVGDQCDILIGTHGQLAPSSAVRLAKRLERFDPLWFEEPVPPGQSSAMAQVAKKTKIPVATGERLTTKYEFFDVLKNNAASIIQMNLGRVGGILETKKIAGMAESRYALVAP
;
A
#
# COMPACT_ATOMS: atom_id res chain seq x y z
N GLY A 1 17.54 11.77 4.64
CA GLY A 1 18.08 11.91 6.02
C GLY A 1 18.45 13.33 6.40
N LEU A 2 19.34 14.02 5.63
CA LEU A 2 19.86 15.34 6.01
C LEU A 2 18.77 16.41 6.18
N GLU A 3 17.83 16.49 5.26
CA GLU A 3 16.73 17.47 5.33
C GLU A 3 15.86 17.26 6.57
N MET A 4 15.57 16.03 6.93
CA MET A 4 14.81 15.69 8.14
C MET A 4 15.60 16.09 9.43
N ALA A 5 16.93 15.91 9.43
CA ALA A 5 17.78 16.37 10.53
C ALA A 5 17.78 17.89 10.65
N CYS A 6 17.77 18.63 9.54
CA CYS A 6 17.64 20.09 9.57
C CYS A 6 16.31 20.53 10.19
N TRP A 7 15.20 19.85 9.87
CA TRP A 7 13.90 20.12 10.49
C TRP A 7 13.90 19.81 11.99
N ASP A 8 14.57 18.74 12.43
CA ASP A 8 14.72 18.42 13.84
C ASP A 8 15.46 19.53 14.59
N ILE A 9 16.57 20.06 14.02
CA ILE A 9 17.33 21.19 14.59
C ILE A 9 16.43 22.44 14.66
N ILE A 10 15.73 22.80 13.59
CA ILE A 10 14.85 23.97 13.55
C ILE A 10 13.72 23.83 14.59
N GLY A 11 13.12 22.64 14.69
CA GLY A 11 12.07 22.37 15.68
C GLY A 11 12.56 22.53 17.12
N LYS A 12 13.75 22.00 17.42
CA LYS A 12 14.39 22.15 18.73
C LYS A 12 14.74 23.60 19.05
N GLU A 13 15.33 24.33 18.12
CA GLU A 13 15.65 25.74 18.27
C GLU A 13 14.39 26.60 18.51
N ALA A 14 13.32 26.31 17.76
CA ALA A 14 12.04 27.01 17.92
C ALA A 14 11.22 26.51 19.12
N ASN A 15 11.65 25.46 19.81
CA ASN A 15 10.90 24.74 20.85
C ASN A 15 9.47 24.35 20.38
N LYS A 16 9.37 23.87 19.16
CA LYS A 16 8.10 23.48 18.53
C LYS A 16 8.23 22.15 17.80
N PRO A 17 7.18 21.30 17.81
CA PRO A 17 7.15 20.14 16.95
C PRO A 17 7.08 20.56 15.47
N ILE A 18 7.66 19.75 14.59
CA ILE A 18 7.79 20.09 13.17
C ILE A 18 6.43 20.38 12.53
N TYR A 19 5.38 19.67 12.89
CA TYR A 19 4.05 19.90 12.30
C TYR A 19 3.53 21.33 12.53
N GLU A 20 3.88 21.98 13.65
CA GLU A 20 3.51 23.37 13.89
C GLU A 20 4.23 24.35 12.95
N LEU A 21 5.47 24.00 12.57
CA LEU A 21 6.28 24.82 11.67
C LEU A 21 5.86 24.71 10.20
N ILE A 22 5.17 23.61 9.83
CA ILE A 22 4.78 23.34 8.45
C ILE A 22 3.27 23.46 8.19
N GLY A 23 2.51 24.06 9.11
CA GLY A 23 1.10 24.35 8.86
C GLY A 23 0.15 23.98 10.00
N GLY A 24 0.65 23.39 11.08
CA GLY A 24 -0.13 23.04 12.26
C GLY A 24 -0.71 21.62 12.24
N ARG A 25 -1.32 21.25 13.34
CA ARG A 25 -1.95 19.93 13.53
C ARG A 25 -3.37 19.93 12.99
N VAL A 26 -3.64 19.08 12.01
CA VAL A 26 -4.97 18.91 11.43
C VAL A 26 -5.73 17.76 12.10
N HIS A 27 -5.03 16.66 12.42
CA HIS A 27 -5.60 15.49 13.06
C HIS A 27 -4.95 15.19 14.40
N GLU A 28 -5.75 14.79 15.39
CA GLU A 28 -5.24 14.33 16.68
C GLU A 28 -4.76 12.88 16.64
N LYS A 29 -5.43 12.06 15.81
CA LYS A 29 -5.12 10.65 15.60
C LYS A 29 -5.17 10.35 14.12
N LEU A 30 -4.27 9.49 13.67
CA LEU A 30 -4.23 8.97 12.32
C LEU A 30 -4.57 7.47 12.37
N ARG A 31 -5.40 7.03 11.44
CA ARG A 31 -5.64 5.61 11.23
C ARG A 31 -4.37 4.98 10.67
N SER A 32 -3.94 3.88 11.26
CA SER A 32 -2.84 3.07 10.74
C SER A 32 -3.34 1.69 10.32
N TYR A 33 -2.58 1.05 9.47
CA TYR A 33 -2.70 -0.37 9.16
C TYR A 33 -1.44 -1.11 9.61
N THR A 34 -1.52 -2.43 9.65
CA THR A 34 -0.37 -3.28 9.91
C THR A 34 -0.27 -4.38 8.86
N TYR A 35 0.95 -4.90 8.67
CA TYR A 35 1.17 -6.05 7.80
C TYR A 35 0.85 -7.35 8.54
N LEU A 36 0.30 -8.31 7.82
CA LEU A 36 -0.07 -9.62 8.34
C LEU A 36 1.16 -10.53 8.36
N TYR A 37 1.51 -11.08 9.52
CA TYR A 37 2.63 -12.00 9.73
C TYR A 37 2.15 -13.33 10.31
N PRO A 38 1.48 -14.18 9.50
CA PRO A 38 0.95 -15.46 10.00
C PRO A 38 2.09 -16.40 10.36
N LYS A 39 2.01 -17.02 11.54
CA LYS A 39 3.00 -17.97 12.05
C LYS A 39 2.37 -19.33 12.24
N ASP A 40 3.12 -20.38 11.87
CA ASP A 40 2.73 -21.76 12.12
C ASP A 40 2.96 -22.17 13.59
N SER A 41 2.71 -23.44 13.90
CA SER A 41 2.89 -24.01 15.23
C SER A 41 4.35 -23.99 15.73
N ASN A 42 5.32 -23.85 14.84
CA ASN A 42 6.75 -23.76 15.15
C ASN A 42 7.18 -22.27 15.31
N GLY A 43 6.29 -21.32 15.08
CA GLY A 43 6.58 -19.89 15.10
C GLY A 43 7.21 -19.36 13.80
N GLU A 44 7.28 -20.18 12.76
CA GLU A 44 7.78 -19.79 11.44
C GLU A 44 6.71 -19.09 10.61
N LEU A 45 7.12 -18.10 9.82
CA LEU A 45 6.21 -17.34 8.95
C LEU A 45 5.68 -18.25 7.83
N ASN A 46 4.36 -18.29 7.69
CA ASN A 46 3.68 -19.04 6.64
C ASN A 46 2.59 -18.19 5.98
N TYR A 47 2.93 -17.59 4.85
CA TYR A 47 2.03 -16.74 4.05
C TYR A 47 1.16 -17.54 3.07
N GLU A 48 1.32 -18.86 3.02
CA GLU A 48 0.58 -19.72 2.08
C GLU A 48 -0.68 -20.33 2.69
N ASP A 49 -0.81 -20.30 4.03
CA ASP A 49 -1.95 -20.90 4.72
C ASP A 49 -3.05 -19.86 5.02
N PRO A 50 -4.24 -19.94 4.37
CA PRO A 50 -5.34 -19.02 4.60
C PRO A 50 -5.88 -19.03 6.03
N GLU A 51 -5.83 -20.18 6.74
CA GLU A 51 -6.30 -20.28 8.12
C GLU A 51 -5.39 -19.54 9.09
N LEU A 52 -4.08 -19.69 8.93
CA LEU A 52 -3.11 -18.93 9.71
C LEU A 52 -3.21 -17.44 9.42
N GLY A 53 -3.46 -17.07 8.15
CA GLY A 53 -3.75 -15.69 7.77
C GLY A 53 -4.97 -15.13 8.49
N ALA A 54 -6.07 -15.88 8.52
CA ALA A 54 -7.31 -15.50 9.19
C ALA A 54 -7.14 -15.36 10.71
N GLN A 55 -6.47 -16.31 11.35
CA GLN A 55 -6.18 -16.26 12.79
C GLN A 55 -5.33 -15.04 13.15
N SER A 56 -4.27 -14.78 12.38
CA SER A 56 -3.42 -13.61 12.57
C SER A 56 -4.19 -12.30 12.39
N ALA A 57 -5.10 -12.25 11.43
CA ALA A 57 -5.97 -11.09 11.22
C ALA A 57 -6.88 -10.80 12.43
N ILE A 58 -7.49 -11.84 13.00
CA ILE A 58 -8.33 -11.73 14.21
C ILE A 58 -7.48 -11.20 15.39
N GLU A 59 -6.26 -11.69 15.57
CA GLU A 59 -5.37 -11.23 16.66
C GLU A 59 -4.99 -9.75 16.49
N LEU A 60 -4.75 -9.29 15.26
CA LEU A 60 -4.48 -7.88 14.99
C LEU A 60 -5.72 -6.99 15.26
N MET A 61 -6.92 -7.47 14.93
CA MET A 61 -8.16 -6.77 15.29
C MET A 61 -8.34 -6.64 16.81
N LYS A 62 -8.02 -7.68 17.59
CA LYS A 62 -8.03 -7.61 19.05
C LYS A 62 -7.07 -6.57 19.61
N GLN A 63 -5.98 -6.27 18.90
CA GLN A 63 -5.03 -5.21 19.23
C GLN A 63 -5.52 -3.80 18.84
N GLY A 64 -6.69 -3.71 18.17
CA GLY A 64 -7.30 -2.45 17.78
C GLY A 64 -7.04 -2.01 16.34
N PHE A 65 -6.36 -2.83 15.52
CA PHE A 65 -6.21 -2.52 14.09
C PHE A 65 -7.54 -2.70 13.35
N THR A 66 -7.86 -1.73 12.51
CA THR A 66 -9.05 -1.74 11.64
C THR A 66 -8.70 -1.88 10.16
N ALA A 67 -7.42 -2.07 9.86
CA ALA A 67 -6.92 -2.28 8.51
C ALA A 67 -5.67 -3.17 8.55
N ILE A 68 -5.62 -4.16 7.67
CA ILE A 68 -4.51 -5.13 7.56
C ILE A 68 -4.06 -5.28 6.12
N LYS A 69 -2.75 -5.39 5.91
CA LYS A 69 -2.13 -5.56 4.60
C LYS A 69 -1.50 -6.94 4.49
N PHE A 70 -1.59 -7.55 3.32
CA PHE A 70 -0.95 -8.83 3.01
C PHE A 70 -0.73 -9.01 1.50
N ASP A 71 0.12 -9.98 1.16
CA ASP A 71 0.51 -10.30 -0.21
C ASP A 71 0.00 -11.70 -0.61
N PRO A 72 -1.22 -11.81 -1.18
CA PRO A 72 -1.76 -13.12 -1.54
C PRO A 72 -1.08 -13.73 -2.78
N ALA A 73 -0.39 -12.91 -3.57
CA ALA A 73 0.30 -13.36 -4.78
C ALA A 73 1.58 -14.16 -4.47
N GLY A 74 1.99 -14.18 -3.19
CA GLY A 74 3.16 -14.91 -2.72
C GLY A 74 4.46 -14.14 -2.90
N PRO A 75 5.60 -14.77 -2.59
CA PRO A 75 6.88 -14.09 -2.55
C PRO A 75 7.27 -13.55 -3.93
N TYR A 76 7.84 -12.36 -3.93
CA TYR A 76 8.40 -11.74 -5.13
C TYR A 76 9.60 -12.53 -5.65
N SER A 77 9.63 -12.73 -6.96
CA SER A 77 10.79 -13.27 -7.67
C SER A 77 11.08 -12.46 -8.93
N SER A 78 12.30 -11.97 -9.07
CA SER A 78 12.76 -11.31 -10.28
C SER A 78 12.82 -12.23 -11.51
N TYR A 79 12.77 -13.55 -11.28
CA TYR A 79 12.78 -14.58 -12.33
C TYR A 79 11.37 -15.01 -12.76
N SER A 80 10.33 -14.59 -12.07
CA SER A 80 8.98 -14.82 -12.55
C SER A 80 8.76 -13.98 -13.81
N GLY A 81 8.18 -14.53 -14.84
CA GLY A 81 7.88 -13.79 -16.07
C GLY A 81 6.73 -12.78 -15.92
N HIS A 82 6.50 -12.26 -14.72
CA HIS A 82 5.40 -11.37 -14.35
C HIS A 82 4.01 -11.91 -14.71
N GLN A 83 3.93 -13.21 -14.98
CA GLN A 83 2.69 -13.91 -15.26
C GLN A 83 2.23 -14.72 -14.04
N ILE A 84 0.96 -14.57 -13.69
CA ILE A 84 0.36 -15.33 -12.59
C ILE A 84 -0.34 -16.57 -13.12
N SER A 85 -0.04 -17.74 -12.55
CA SER A 85 -0.67 -19.01 -12.90
C SER A 85 -2.14 -19.07 -12.45
N LEU A 86 -2.93 -19.94 -13.05
CA LEU A 86 -4.32 -20.15 -12.63
C LEU A 86 -4.41 -20.70 -11.19
N SER A 87 -3.48 -21.57 -10.80
CA SER A 87 -3.41 -22.10 -9.44
C SER A 87 -3.14 -21.00 -8.43
N ARG A 88 -2.17 -20.09 -8.71
CA ARG A 88 -1.88 -18.94 -7.85
C ARG A 88 -3.05 -17.96 -7.78
N LEU A 89 -3.75 -17.69 -8.88
CA LEU A 89 -4.96 -16.86 -8.88
C LEU A 89 -6.05 -17.44 -7.98
N LYS A 90 -6.27 -18.76 -8.01
CA LYS A 90 -7.22 -19.44 -7.12
C LYS A 90 -6.80 -19.36 -5.66
N HIS A 91 -5.50 -19.52 -5.41
CA HIS A 91 -4.94 -19.36 -4.07
C HIS A 91 -5.17 -17.95 -3.51
N CYS A 92 -4.83 -16.91 -4.29
CA CYS A 92 -5.08 -15.50 -3.90
C CYS A 92 -6.54 -15.27 -3.55
N GLU A 93 -7.45 -15.80 -4.36
CA GLU A 93 -8.89 -15.68 -4.15
C GLU A 93 -9.33 -16.38 -2.85
N SER A 94 -8.90 -17.60 -2.62
CA SER A 94 -9.18 -18.37 -1.40
C SER A 94 -8.60 -17.69 -0.14
N TYR A 95 -7.38 -17.18 -0.23
CA TYR A 95 -6.71 -16.48 0.87
C TYR A 95 -7.48 -15.20 1.25
N CYS A 96 -7.82 -14.36 0.27
CA CYS A 96 -8.60 -13.15 0.50
C CYS A 96 -10.00 -13.47 1.04
N GLN A 97 -10.65 -14.50 0.50
CA GLN A 97 -11.96 -14.95 0.98
C GLN A 97 -11.89 -15.32 2.46
N ARG A 98 -10.92 -16.15 2.84
CA ARG A 98 -10.81 -16.63 4.21
C ARG A 98 -10.52 -15.50 5.21
N ILE A 99 -9.68 -14.53 4.83
CA ILE A 99 -9.45 -13.35 5.65
C ILE A 99 -10.72 -12.50 5.75
N ARG A 100 -11.41 -12.20 4.63
CA ARG A 100 -12.64 -11.40 4.65
C ARG A 100 -13.72 -12.04 5.50
N GLU A 101 -13.90 -13.36 5.44
CA GLU A 101 -14.83 -14.11 6.30
C GLU A 101 -14.48 -13.97 7.78
N ALA A 102 -13.20 -13.95 8.12
CA ALA A 102 -12.73 -13.85 9.50
C ALA A 102 -12.88 -12.43 10.08
N VAL A 103 -12.62 -11.40 9.30
CA VAL A 103 -12.62 -10.01 9.77
C VAL A 103 -13.95 -9.29 9.54
N GLY A 104 -14.82 -9.81 8.67
CA GLY A 104 -16.10 -9.18 8.30
C GLY A 104 -15.90 -7.77 7.81
N ASP A 105 -16.84 -6.89 8.10
CA ASP A 105 -16.81 -5.46 7.75
C ASP A 105 -16.10 -4.58 8.81
N GLN A 106 -15.54 -5.21 9.84
CA GLN A 106 -14.89 -4.50 10.95
C GLN A 106 -13.43 -4.12 10.64
N CYS A 107 -12.85 -4.70 9.60
CA CYS A 107 -11.47 -4.45 9.22
C CYS A 107 -11.31 -4.40 7.70
N ASP A 108 -10.67 -3.34 7.22
CA ASP A 108 -10.30 -3.25 5.81
C ASP A 108 -9.14 -4.17 5.48
N ILE A 109 -9.17 -4.74 4.29
CA ILE A 109 -8.07 -5.53 3.74
C ILE A 109 -7.36 -4.77 2.64
N LEU A 110 -6.04 -4.82 2.67
CA LEU A 110 -5.15 -4.10 1.76
C LEU A 110 -4.27 -5.13 1.04
N ILE A 111 -4.28 -5.07 -0.28
CA ILE A 111 -3.58 -6.05 -1.11
C ILE A 111 -2.26 -5.47 -1.60
N GLY A 112 -1.15 -6.08 -1.17
CA GLY A 112 0.19 -5.82 -1.69
C GLY A 112 0.56 -6.80 -2.80
N THR A 113 1.40 -6.39 -3.75
CA THR A 113 2.00 -7.28 -4.75
C THR A 113 3.44 -6.90 -5.11
N HIS A 114 3.98 -5.87 -4.52
CA HIS A 114 5.36 -5.41 -4.72
C HIS A 114 5.77 -5.29 -6.20
N GLY A 115 4.82 -4.93 -7.09
CA GLY A 115 5.09 -4.72 -8.50
C GLY A 115 5.49 -5.97 -9.29
N GLN A 116 5.07 -7.15 -8.85
CA GLN A 116 5.52 -8.42 -9.46
C GLN A 116 4.75 -8.84 -10.71
N LEU A 117 3.66 -8.14 -11.09
CA LEU A 117 2.78 -8.61 -12.16
C LEU A 117 2.91 -7.76 -13.44
N ALA A 118 2.72 -8.41 -14.59
CA ALA A 118 2.42 -7.72 -15.83
C ALA A 118 0.99 -7.15 -15.79
N PRO A 119 0.65 -6.05 -16.51
CA PRO A 119 -0.66 -5.42 -16.47
C PRO A 119 -1.83 -6.38 -16.69
N SER A 120 -1.69 -7.33 -17.63
CA SER A 120 -2.72 -8.33 -17.91
C SER A 120 -2.95 -9.28 -16.72
N SER A 121 -1.89 -9.70 -16.04
CA SER A 121 -1.96 -10.55 -14.84
C SER A 121 -2.54 -9.78 -13.65
N ALA A 122 -2.14 -8.54 -13.46
CA ALA A 122 -2.67 -7.67 -12.42
C ALA A 122 -4.19 -7.46 -12.59
N VAL A 123 -4.66 -7.22 -13.81
CA VAL A 123 -6.11 -7.10 -14.10
C VAL A 123 -6.85 -8.41 -13.82
N ARG A 124 -6.28 -9.57 -14.18
CA ARG A 124 -6.88 -10.88 -13.89
C ARG A 124 -7.01 -11.13 -12.40
N LEU A 125 -5.99 -10.75 -11.62
CA LEU A 125 -6.01 -10.84 -10.17
C LEU A 125 -7.05 -9.88 -9.58
N ALA A 126 -6.98 -8.59 -9.92
CA ALA A 126 -7.91 -7.58 -9.43
C ALA A 126 -9.38 -7.98 -9.63
N LYS A 127 -9.73 -8.48 -10.83
CA LYS A 127 -11.10 -8.95 -11.14
C LYS A 127 -11.60 -10.06 -10.21
N ARG A 128 -10.73 -10.92 -9.70
CA ARG A 128 -11.09 -11.96 -8.74
C ARG A 128 -11.25 -11.41 -7.33
N LEU A 129 -10.46 -10.37 -6.99
CA LEU A 129 -10.43 -9.79 -5.66
C LEU A 129 -11.47 -8.69 -5.45
N GLU A 130 -12.02 -8.08 -6.51
CA GLU A 130 -13.04 -7.01 -6.43
C GLU A 130 -14.23 -7.38 -5.52
N ARG A 131 -14.64 -8.63 -5.48
CA ARG A 131 -15.77 -9.10 -4.66
C ARG A 131 -15.51 -9.08 -3.16
N PHE A 132 -14.24 -8.97 -2.74
CA PHE A 132 -13.83 -8.86 -1.33
C PHE A 132 -13.67 -7.41 -0.86
N ASP A 133 -13.91 -6.46 -1.75
CA ASP A 133 -13.85 -5.01 -1.51
C ASP A 133 -12.56 -4.57 -0.78
N PRO A 134 -11.37 -4.79 -1.36
CA PRO A 134 -10.13 -4.32 -0.76
C PRO A 134 -10.06 -2.79 -0.77
N LEU A 135 -9.52 -2.21 0.31
CA LEU A 135 -9.30 -0.77 0.43
C LEU A 135 -8.35 -0.25 -0.65
N TRP A 136 -7.31 -1.05 -0.99
CA TRP A 136 -6.47 -0.79 -2.15
C TRP A 136 -5.77 -2.03 -2.70
N PHE A 137 -5.27 -1.86 -3.94
CA PHE A 137 -4.38 -2.77 -4.64
C PHE A 137 -3.05 -2.07 -4.86
N GLU A 138 -2.03 -2.44 -4.07
CA GLU A 138 -0.74 -1.75 -4.01
C GLU A 138 0.24 -2.33 -5.02
N GLU A 139 0.89 -1.42 -5.76
CA GLU A 139 1.90 -1.74 -6.77
C GLU A 139 1.59 -2.98 -7.61
N PRO A 140 0.43 -3.02 -8.30
CA PRO A 140 0.06 -4.19 -9.08
C PRO A 140 1.06 -4.55 -10.20
N VAL A 141 1.83 -3.53 -10.66
CA VAL A 141 2.88 -3.66 -11.68
C VAL A 141 4.13 -2.92 -11.22
N PRO A 142 5.31 -3.18 -11.81
CA PRO A 142 6.53 -2.41 -11.50
C PRO A 142 6.29 -0.89 -11.63
N PRO A 143 6.80 -0.07 -10.70
CA PRO A 143 6.47 1.36 -10.64
C PRO A 143 7.13 2.22 -11.71
N GLY A 144 8.11 1.68 -12.45
CA GLY A 144 8.91 2.46 -13.41
C GLY A 144 8.15 2.99 -14.63
N GLN A 145 6.88 2.60 -14.83
CA GLN A 145 6.08 3.03 -15.97
C GLN A 145 4.63 3.29 -15.55
N SER A 146 4.29 4.53 -15.25
CA SER A 146 2.98 4.94 -14.79
C SER A 146 1.85 4.60 -15.77
N SER A 147 2.11 4.60 -17.08
CA SER A 147 1.13 4.23 -18.10
C SER A 147 0.71 2.74 -18.02
N ALA A 148 1.61 1.84 -17.63
CA ALA A 148 1.28 0.44 -17.40
C ALA A 148 0.39 0.27 -16.15
N MET A 149 0.68 0.99 -15.09
CA MET A 149 -0.15 1.02 -13.88
C MET A 149 -1.53 1.62 -14.16
N ALA A 150 -1.60 2.70 -14.95
CA ALA A 150 -2.85 3.32 -15.38
C ALA A 150 -3.77 2.35 -16.14
N GLN A 151 -3.20 1.41 -16.91
CA GLN A 151 -4.00 0.36 -17.57
C GLN A 151 -4.70 -0.55 -16.55
N VAL A 152 -4.05 -0.85 -15.43
CA VAL A 152 -4.65 -1.64 -14.35
C VAL A 152 -5.70 -0.81 -13.63
N ALA A 153 -5.37 0.40 -13.19
CA ALA A 153 -6.28 1.29 -12.49
C ALA A 153 -7.59 1.53 -13.26
N LYS A 154 -7.51 1.67 -14.58
CA LYS A 154 -8.69 1.85 -15.45
C LYS A 154 -9.59 0.61 -15.53
N LYS A 155 -9.06 -0.59 -15.25
CA LYS A 155 -9.76 -1.87 -15.47
C LYS A 155 -10.22 -2.55 -14.18
N THR A 156 -9.97 -1.95 -13.03
CA THR A 156 -10.43 -2.45 -11.72
C THR A 156 -11.23 -1.40 -10.98
N LYS A 157 -12.12 -1.86 -10.08
CA LYS A 157 -12.83 -1.01 -9.12
C LYS A 157 -12.02 -0.80 -7.84
N ILE A 158 -11.01 -1.63 -7.58
CA ILE A 158 -10.17 -1.51 -6.41
C ILE A 158 -9.26 -0.27 -6.58
N PRO A 159 -9.23 0.67 -5.63
CA PRO A 159 -8.31 1.80 -5.69
C PRO A 159 -6.85 1.31 -5.82
N VAL A 160 -6.10 1.84 -6.75
CA VAL A 160 -4.67 1.51 -6.89
C VAL A 160 -3.85 2.43 -6.01
N ALA A 161 -2.90 1.84 -5.26
CA ALA A 161 -1.93 2.54 -4.45
C ALA A 161 -0.52 2.32 -5.01
N THR A 162 0.33 3.35 -4.94
CA THR A 162 1.75 3.26 -5.34
C THR A 162 2.57 4.40 -4.76
N GLY A 163 3.88 4.23 -4.73
CA GLY A 163 4.79 5.31 -4.40
C GLY A 163 5.96 4.94 -3.49
N GLU A 164 5.93 3.82 -2.77
CA GLU A 164 7.00 3.45 -1.83
C GLU A 164 8.39 3.34 -2.47
N ARG A 165 8.45 3.03 -3.77
CA ARG A 165 9.68 2.88 -4.56
C ARG A 165 10.02 4.09 -5.43
N LEU A 166 9.14 5.10 -5.49
CA LEU A 166 9.41 6.36 -6.19
C LEU A 166 10.27 7.28 -5.32
N THR A 167 11.08 8.11 -5.96
CA THR A 167 12.10 8.92 -5.28
C THR A 167 11.94 10.42 -5.49
N THR A 168 11.26 10.83 -6.56
CA THR A 168 11.15 12.25 -6.91
C THR A 168 9.70 12.68 -7.14
N LYS A 169 9.39 13.93 -6.81
CA LYS A 169 8.07 14.52 -7.10
C LYS A 169 7.68 14.46 -8.59
N TYR A 170 8.66 14.36 -9.49
CA TYR A 170 8.41 14.27 -10.94
C TYR A 170 7.82 12.91 -11.31
N GLU A 171 8.27 11.83 -10.66
CA GLU A 171 7.70 10.50 -10.82
C GLU A 171 6.27 10.46 -10.28
N PHE A 172 6.02 11.06 -9.11
CA PHE A 172 4.67 11.19 -8.55
C PHE A 172 3.75 12.03 -9.42
N PHE A 173 4.27 13.13 -10.02
CA PHE A 173 3.51 13.91 -10.98
C PHE A 173 3.08 13.07 -12.18
N ASP A 174 3.97 12.23 -12.70
CA ASP A 174 3.65 11.34 -13.83
C ASP A 174 2.58 10.29 -13.45
N VAL A 175 2.67 9.71 -12.27
CA VAL A 175 1.62 8.82 -11.72
C VAL A 175 0.27 9.52 -11.65
N LEU A 176 0.22 10.71 -11.07
CA LEU A 176 -1.01 11.51 -10.93
C LEU A 176 -1.55 11.99 -12.28
N LYS A 177 -0.68 12.44 -13.18
CA LYS A 177 -1.04 12.89 -14.53
C LYS A 177 -1.71 11.79 -15.34
N ASN A 178 -1.23 10.56 -15.22
CA ASN A 178 -1.76 9.40 -15.93
C ASN A 178 -2.94 8.71 -15.21
N ASN A 179 -3.39 9.24 -14.05
CA ASN A 179 -4.39 8.59 -13.18
C ASN A 179 -4.02 7.11 -12.90
N ALA A 180 -2.74 6.87 -12.65
CA ALA A 180 -2.22 5.52 -12.43
C ALA A 180 -2.49 4.99 -11.02
N ALA A 181 -2.72 5.89 -10.06
CA ALA A 181 -3.10 5.56 -8.70
C ALA A 181 -3.97 6.66 -8.10
N SER A 182 -4.82 6.29 -7.14
CA SER A 182 -5.65 7.19 -6.34
C SER A 182 -5.18 7.29 -4.89
N ILE A 183 -4.17 6.49 -4.51
CA ILE A 183 -3.53 6.53 -3.20
C ILE A 183 -2.02 6.60 -3.42
N ILE A 184 -1.40 7.61 -2.85
CA ILE A 184 0.03 7.92 -3.01
C ILE A 184 0.78 7.59 -1.72
N GLN A 185 1.77 6.69 -1.84
CA GLN A 185 2.54 6.13 -0.72
C GLN A 185 3.99 6.61 -0.77
N MET A 186 4.19 7.92 -0.52
CA MET A 186 5.53 8.47 -0.51
C MET A 186 6.29 8.10 0.77
N ASN A 187 7.50 7.60 0.65
CA ASN A 187 8.39 7.39 1.79
C ASN A 187 9.26 8.64 1.99
N LEU A 188 9.13 9.28 3.15
CA LEU A 188 9.84 10.53 3.48
C LEU A 188 11.36 10.42 3.31
N GLY A 189 11.92 9.28 3.69
CA GLY A 189 13.36 9.03 3.57
C GLY A 189 13.85 8.90 2.13
N ARG A 190 12.97 8.47 1.21
CA ARG A 190 13.29 8.28 -0.22
C ARG A 190 13.08 9.54 -1.04
N VAL A 191 12.01 10.28 -0.79
CA VAL A 191 11.61 11.41 -1.64
C VAL A 191 12.35 12.71 -1.32
N GLY A 192 13.29 12.69 -0.38
CA GLY A 192 14.12 13.85 -0.05
C GLY A 192 13.71 14.58 1.23
N GLY A 193 12.79 14.02 2.03
CA GLY A 193 12.43 14.54 3.33
C GLY A 193 11.04 15.17 3.41
N ILE A 194 10.83 15.95 4.45
CA ILE A 194 9.51 16.49 4.85
C ILE A 194 8.96 17.48 3.81
N LEU A 195 9.78 18.40 3.31
CA LEU A 195 9.33 19.40 2.33
C LEU A 195 8.93 18.78 0.99
N GLU A 196 9.72 17.85 0.48
CA GLU A 196 9.39 17.18 -0.79
C GLU A 196 8.13 16.31 -0.62
N THR A 197 7.99 15.63 0.53
CA THR A 197 6.76 14.90 0.88
C THR A 197 5.55 15.83 0.88
N LYS A 198 5.65 17.01 1.49
CA LYS A 198 4.56 17.98 1.52
C LYS A 198 4.18 18.49 0.13
N LYS A 199 5.16 18.71 -0.77
CA LYS A 199 4.89 19.08 -2.17
C LYS A 199 4.16 17.96 -2.92
N ILE A 200 4.57 16.70 -2.71
CA ILE A 200 3.90 15.53 -3.30
C ILE A 200 2.47 15.43 -2.78
N ALA A 201 2.25 15.61 -1.47
CA ALA A 201 0.92 15.59 -0.88
C ALA A 201 0.02 16.69 -1.46
N GLY A 202 0.54 17.93 -1.65
CA GLY A 202 -0.20 19.00 -2.30
C GLY A 202 -0.56 18.71 -3.78
N MET A 203 0.32 18.03 -4.51
CA MET A 203 -0.01 17.55 -5.86
C MET A 203 -1.09 16.48 -5.84
N ALA A 204 -1.03 15.54 -4.90
CA ALA A 204 -2.05 14.50 -4.72
C ALA A 204 -3.41 15.11 -4.38
N GLU A 205 -3.46 16.06 -3.43
CA GLU A 205 -4.66 16.80 -3.04
C GLU A 205 -5.32 17.48 -4.23
N SER A 206 -4.55 18.15 -5.10
CA SER A 206 -5.08 18.82 -6.31
C SER A 206 -5.70 17.86 -7.33
N ARG A 207 -5.51 16.57 -7.17
CA ARG A 207 -6.03 15.49 -8.02
C ARG A 207 -7.01 14.58 -7.29
N TYR A 208 -7.44 14.96 -6.08
CA TYR A 208 -8.29 14.15 -5.21
C TYR A 208 -7.70 12.77 -4.89
N ALA A 209 -6.38 12.62 -4.95
CA ALA A 209 -5.68 11.42 -4.53
C ALA A 209 -5.39 11.48 -3.03
N LEU A 210 -5.59 10.35 -2.35
CA LEU A 210 -5.28 10.19 -0.93
C LEU A 210 -3.78 9.97 -0.72
N VAL A 211 -3.30 10.19 0.49
CA VAL A 211 -1.92 9.91 0.88
C VAL A 211 -1.85 8.91 2.03
N ALA A 212 -0.90 7.97 1.94
CA ALA A 212 -0.60 6.97 2.96
C ALA A 212 0.93 6.79 3.04
N PRO A 213 1.66 7.78 3.63
CA PRO A 213 3.12 7.80 3.70
C PRO A 213 3.68 6.72 4.63
#